data_03cd52bc518836ad87f01907486318c2
#
_entry.id   03cd52bc518836ad87f01907486318c2
#
_cell.length_a   1.000
_cell.length_b   1.000
_cell.length_c   1.000
_cell.angle_alpha   90.00
_cell.angle_beta   90.00
_cell.angle_gamma   90.00
#
_symmetry.space_group_name_H-M   'P 1'
#
loop_
_entity.id
_entity.type
_entity.pdbx_description
1 polymer ?
#
loop_
_entity_poly.entity_id
_entity_poly.type
_entity_poly.pdbx_seq_one_letter_code
_entity_poly.pdbx_strand_id
1 'polypeptide(L)'
;PPRNRRIQTPTTPSIMKSRISVQLPEPTDAKSEARKQGYETISEITRERIRRAGAKILEEESAKLDGHAEGLDVGFRAYKLVDTNFTKWRAHSSLSEEELKGLFAGMGESTDDDARPEALLTEVLLKLGFSLTEQVERVDVAGLEAFSVAGGLVVACLNEHVKPTLEQLRAMVALEPGRLVVLEDAFQGDDVLKTNLVQECRSHGVDLWTA
;
A
#
# COMPACT_ATOMS: atom_id res chain seq x y z
N PRO A 1 25.16 -43.36 -27.03
CA PRO A 1 24.94 -42.05 -27.61
C PRO A 1 24.44 -41.06 -26.56
N PRO A 2 25.13 -39.92 -26.36
CA PRO A 2 24.76 -38.96 -25.32
C PRO A 2 23.48 -38.21 -25.71
N ARG A 3 22.52 -38.13 -24.77
CA ARG A 3 21.32 -37.34 -24.89
C ARG A 3 21.68 -35.86 -24.83
N ASN A 4 21.42 -35.15 -25.91
CA ASN A 4 21.48 -33.70 -26.01
C ASN A 4 20.50 -33.09 -25.03
N ARG A 5 20.96 -32.59 -23.87
CA ARG A 5 20.21 -31.68 -23.02
C ARG A 5 20.22 -30.33 -23.71
N ARG A 6 19.08 -29.91 -24.29
CA ARG A 6 18.89 -28.53 -24.65
C ARG A 6 18.97 -27.69 -23.38
N ILE A 7 19.99 -26.88 -23.30
CA ILE A 7 20.09 -25.79 -22.32
C ILE A 7 18.98 -24.80 -22.69
N GLN A 8 17.95 -24.75 -21.88
CA GLN A 8 16.96 -23.67 -21.97
C GLN A 8 17.69 -22.40 -21.54
N THR A 9 17.89 -21.48 -22.47
CA THR A 9 18.33 -20.13 -22.18
C THR A 9 17.29 -19.49 -21.25
N PRO A 10 17.70 -18.86 -20.13
CA PRO A 10 16.76 -18.15 -19.27
C PRO A 10 16.09 -17.05 -20.11
N THR A 11 14.78 -17.08 -20.17
CA THR A 11 13.96 -16.03 -20.77
C THR A 11 14.28 -14.74 -20.04
N THR A 12 14.84 -13.77 -20.72
CA THR A 12 15.11 -12.44 -20.16
C THR A 12 13.79 -11.90 -19.60
N PRO A 13 13.72 -11.50 -18.33
CA PRO A 13 12.50 -10.96 -17.78
C PRO A 13 12.08 -9.75 -18.63
N SER A 14 10.87 -9.80 -19.16
CA SER A 14 10.29 -8.65 -19.87
C SER A 14 10.28 -7.47 -18.91
N ILE A 15 11.02 -6.42 -19.24
CA ILE A 15 11.03 -5.18 -18.45
C ILE A 15 9.61 -4.61 -18.54
N MET A 16 8.83 -4.79 -17.48
CA MET A 16 7.51 -4.17 -17.36
C MET A 16 7.70 -2.65 -17.39
N LYS A 17 7.26 -2.04 -18.49
CA LYS A 17 7.27 -0.59 -18.62
C LYS A 17 6.07 -0.02 -17.88
N SER A 18 6.27 0.43 -16.65
CA SER A 18 5.26 1.19 -15.92
C SER A 18 5.21 2.63 -16.42
N ARG A 19 4.02 3.22 -16.44
CA ARG A 19 3.81 4.64 -16.78
C ARG A 19 3.05 5.31 -15.66
N ILE A 20 3.52 6.49 -15.26
CA ILE A 20 2.85 7.36 -14.31
C ILE A 20 2.28 8.54 -15.10
N SER A 21 0.99 8.81 -14.97
CA SER A 21 0.32 9.97 -15.53
C SER A 21 -0.24 10.81 -14.40
N VAL A 22 0.04 12.11 -14.45
CA VAL A 22 -0.45 13.10 -13.48
C VAL A 22 -1.48 13.98 -14.16
N GLN A 23 -2.66 14.12 -13.58
CA GLN A 23 -3.75 14.95 -14.08
C GLN A 23 -4.27 15.83 -12.94
N LEU A 24 -4.43 17.11 -13.21
CA LEU A 24 -5.12 18.01 -12.30
C LEU A 24 -6.63 17.64 -12.23
N PRO A 25 -7.31 17.88 -11.10
CA PRO A 25 -8.72 17.55 -10.93
C PRO A 25 -9.61 18.60 -11.65
N GLU A 26 -9.42 18.77 -12.94
CA GLU A 26 -10.20 19.69 -13.76
C GLU A 26 -11.63 19.19 -13.92
N PRO A 27 -12.64 20.00 -13.61
CA PRO A 27 -14.03 19.63 -13.81
C PRO A 27 -14.38 19.57 -15.30
N THR A 28 -15.28 18.68 -15.65
CA THR A 28 -15.90 18.67 -16.99
C THR A 28 -16.86 19.84 -17.14
N ASP A 29 -16.99 20.38 -18.34
CA ASP A 29 -17.98 21.42 -18.63
C ASP A 29 -19.40 20.92 -18.29
N ALA A 30 -20.19 21.76 -17.61
CA ALA A 30 -21.53 21.40 -17.13
C ALA A 30 -22.50 21.01 -18.25
N LYS A 31 -22.27 21.48 -19.48
CA LYS A 31 -23.09 21.20 -20.67
C LYS A 31 -22.51 20.09 -21.54
N SER A 32 -21.32 19.54 -21.20
CA SER A 32 -20.66 18.49 -21.98
C SER A 32 -21.42 17.17 -21.93
N GLU A 33 -21.29 16.36 -22.97
CA GLU A 33 -21.80 14.98 -22.98
C GLU A 33 -21.15 14.12 -21.89
N ALA A 34 -19.88 14.36 -21.57
CA ALA A 34 -19.21 13.67 -20.49
C ALA A 34 -19.88 13.90 -19.13
N ARG A 35 -20.29 15.16 -18.84
CA ARG A 35 -21.01 15.50 -17.61
C ARG A 35 -22.37 14.83 -17.53
N LYS A 36 -23.10 14.78 -18.67
CA LYS A 36 -24.39 14.08 -18.77
C LYS A 36 -24.28 12.59 -18.53
N GLN A 37 -23.13 11.99 -18.88
CA GLN A 37 -22.82 10.56 -18.63
C GLN A 37 -22.26 10.29 -17.23
N GLY A 38 -22.20 11.30 -16.35
CA GLY A 38 -21.77 11.14 -14.96
C GLY A 38 -20.28 11.32 -14.72
N TYR A 39 -19.49 11.74 -15.72
CA TYR A 39 -18.07 12.05 -15.52
C TYR A 39 -17.89 13.49 -15.04
N GLU A 40 -17.52 13.65 -13.78
CA GLU A 40 -17.39 14.97 -13.16
C GLU A 40 -16.03 15.62 -13.45
N THR A 41 -14.99 14.82 -13.68
CA THR A 41 -13.62 15.29 -13.90
C THR A 41 -12.99 14.66 -15.14
N ILE A 42 -11.98 15.34 -15.70
CA ILE A 42 -11.17 14.81 -16.81
C ILE A 42 -10.47 13.50 -16.38
N SER A 43 -10.08 13.40 -15.11
CA SER A 43 -9.47 12.19 -14.56
C SER A 43 -10.38 10.96 -14.66
N GLU A 44 -11.69 11.14 -14.46
CA GLU A 44 -12.69 10.05 -14.57
C GLU A 44 -12.82 9.57 -16.01
N ILE A 45 -12.88 10.50 -16.96
CA ILE A 45 -12.88 10.15 -18.39
C ILE A 45 -11.61 9.38 -18.75
N THR A 46 -10.46 9.82 -18.25
CA THR A 46 -9.17 9.17 -18.52
C THR A 46 -9.15 7.75 -17.98
N ARG A 47 -9.59 7.52 -16.75
CA ARG A 47 -9.68 6.18 -16.14
C ARG A 47 -10.59 5.26 -16.94
N GLU A 48 -11.74 5.76 -17.36
CA GLU A 48 -12.69 4.98 -18.16
C GLU A 48 -12.12 4.63 -19.54
N ARG A 49 -11.44 5.57 -20.20
CA ARG A 49 -10.74 5.29 -21.46
C ARG A 49 -9.69 4.20 -21.33
N ILE A 50 -8.91 4.21 -20.26
CA ILE A 50 -7.89 3.18 -20.00
C ILE A 50 -8.56 1.83 -19.77
N ARG A 51 -9.65 1.75 -18.99
CA ARG A 51 -10.41 0.49 -18.78
C ARG A 51 -10.94 -0.08 -20.09
N ARG A 52 -11.56 0.77 -20.92
CA ARG A 52 -12.09 0.32 -22.24
C ARG A 52 -10.99 -0.12 -23.19
N ALA A 53 -9.86 0.59 -23.20
CA ALA A 53 -8.73 0.20 -24.02
C ALA A 53 -8.13 -1.14 -23.55
N GLY A 54 -8.00 -1.35 -22.24
CA GLY A 54 -7.54 -2.61 -21.67
C GLY A 54 -8.47 -3.77 -22.00
N ALA A 55 -9.79 -3.59 -21.84
CA ALA A 55 -10.77 -4.60 -22.19
C ALA A 55 -10.71 -5.00 -23.68
N LYS A 56 -10.56 -3.99 -24.57
CA LYS A 56 -10.44 -4.24 -26.01
C LYS A 56 -9.17 -5.01 -26.36
N ILE A 57 -8.04 -4.65 -25.72
CA ILE A 57 -6.76 -5.36 -25.92
C ILE A 57 -6.89 -6.82 -25.47
N LEU A 58 -7.50 -7.07 -24.30
CA LEU A 58 -7.72 -8.43 -23.80
C LEU A 58 -8.61 -9.25 -24.75
N GLU A 59 -9.67 -8.64 -25.30
CA GLU A 59 -10.55 -9.29 -26.28
C GLU A 59 -9.78 -9.64 -27.57
N GLU A 60 -9.01 -8.69 -28.11
CA GLU A 60 -8.21 -8.89 -29.32
C GLU A 60 -7.12 -9.96 -29.13
N GLU A 61 -6.43 -9.97 -27.98
CA GLU A 61 -5.39 -10.97 -27.67
C GLU A 61 -5.99 -12.34 -27.37
N SER A 62 -7.15 -12.41 -26.70
CA SER A 62 -7.85 -13.67 -26.43
C SER A 62 -8.36 -14.35 -27.71
N ALA A 63 -8.59 -13.58 -28.77
CA ALA A 63 -9.00 -14.12 -30.09
C ALA A 63 -7.81 -14.73 -30.85
N LYS A 64 -6.57 -14.51 -30.41
CA LYS A 64 -5.38 -15.11 -31.04
C LYS A 64 -5.09 -16.47 -30.41
N LEU A 65 -4.72 -17.42 -31.25
CA LEU A 65 -4.47 -18.84 -30.88
C LEU A 65 -3.11 -19.05 -30.18
N ASP A 66 -2.31 -17.99 -29.98
CA ASP A 66 -0.94 -18.08 -29.47
C ASP A 66 -0.81 -17.98 -27.93
N GLY A 67 -1.91 -17.87 -27.20
CA GLY A 67 -1.93 -17.86 -25.74
C GLY A 67 -1.33 -16.61 -25.09
N HIS A 68 -1.07 -15.53 -25.86
CA HIS A 68 -0.46 -14.29 -25.33
C HIS A 68 -1.39 -13.51 -24.39
N ALA A 69 -2.67 -13.82 -24.35
CA ALA A 69 -3.62 -13.19 -23.41
C ALA A 69 -3.39 -13.63 -21.96
N GLU A 70 -2.84 -14.83 -21.75
CA GLU A 70 -2.53 -15.34 -20.41
C GLU A 70 -1.33 -14.58 -19.84
N GLY A 71 -1.56 -13.79 -18.80
CA GLY A 71 -0.53 -12.99 -18.12
C GLY A 71 -0.37 -11.55 -18.62
N LEU A 72 -1.24 -11.08 -19.54
CA LEU A 72 -1.23 -9.67 -19.95
C LEU A 72 -1.88 -8.81 -18.87
N ASP A 73 -1.07 -8.00 -18.19
CA ASP A 73 -1.56 -7.03 -17.21
C ASP A 73 -1.98 -5.72 -17.90
N VAL A 74 -3.30 -5.50 -17.96
CA VAL A 74 -3.93 -4.25 -18.43
C VAL A 74 -4.47 -3.41 -17.29
N GLY A 75 -4.13 -3.76 -16.05
CA GLY A 75 -4.55 -3.04 -14.85
C GLY A 75 -3.87 -1.69 -14.70
N PHE A 76 -4.45 -0.85 -13.85
CA PHE A 76 -3.83 0.38 -13.40
C PHE A 76 -4.33 0.72 -11.99
N ARG A 77 -3.55 1.50 -11.28
CA ARG A 77 -3.93 2.08 -9.99
C ARG A 77 -4.17 3.57 -10.16
N ALA A 78 -5.21 4.09 -9.53
CA ALA A 78 -5.51 5.51 -9.51
C ALA A 78 -5.36 6.03 -8.08
N TYR A 79 -4.55 7.06 -7.90
CA TYR A 79 -4.32 7.73 -6.63
C TYR A 79 -4.82 9.15 -6.68
N LYS A 80 -5.27 9.66 -5.55
CA LYS A 80 -5.59 11.06 -5.35
C LYS A 80 -4.60 11.63 -4.34
N LEU A 81 -3.96 12.74 -4.67
CA LEU A 81 -3.15 13.46 -3.71
C LEU A 81 -4.08 14.09 -2.67
N VAL A 82 -3.89 13.73 -1.44
CA VAL A 82 -4.59 14.22 -0.26
C VAL A 82 -3.56 14.65 0.78
N ASP A 83 -4.02 15.19 1.89
CA ASP A 83 -3.15 15.44 3.02
C ASP A 83 -2.67 14.12 3.67
N THR A 84 -1.65 14.19 4.54
CA THR A 84 -1.16 13.00 5.25
C THR A 84 -2.24 12.44 6.17
N ASN A 85 -2.26 11.12 6.33
CA ASN A 85 -3.12 10.42 7.29
C ASN A 85 -2.50 10.33 8.69
N PHE A 86 -1.28 10.82 8.86
CA PHE A 86 -0.59 10.87 10.15
C PHE A 86 -0.75 12.23 10.78
N THR A 87 -0.85 12.26 12.11
CA THR A 87 -0.94 13.48 12.91
C THR A 87 0.24 14.40 12.62
N LYS A 88 -0.04 15.67 12.31
CA LYS A 88 1.00 16.66 12.03
C LYS A 88 1.41 17.36 13.31
N TRP A 89 2.61 17.08 13.78
CA TRP A 89 3.23 17.87 14.85
C TRP A 89 3.64 19.24 14.31
N ARG A 90 2.95 20.29 14.75
CA ARG A 90 3.30 21.68 14.45
C ARG A 90 3.41 22.49 15.74
N ALA A 91 4.61 22.44 16.34
CA ALA A 91 4.91 23.35 17.45
C ALA A 91 5.44 24.68 16.90
N HIS A 92 4.78 25.79 17.23
CA HIS A 92 5.26 27.14 16.99
C HIS A 92 5.67 27.77 18.31
N SER A 93 6.71 28.61 18.28
CA SER A 93 7.20 29.32 19.47
C SER A 93 6.19 30.32 20.09
N SER A 94 5.09 30.59 19.41
CA SER A 94 4.01 31.49 19.83
C SER A 94 2.78 30.77 20.38
N LEU A 95 2.83 29.46 20.61
CA LEU A 95 1.71 28.72 21.19
C LEU A 95 1.45 29.12 22.64
N SER A 96 0.20 29.28 23.00
CA SER A 96 -0.24 29.45 24.39
C SER A 96 -0.04 28.13 25.18
N GLU A 97 -0.06 28.24 26.51
CA GLU A 97 0.06 27.06 27.38
C GLU A 97 -1.09 26.07 27.18
N GLU A 98 -2.30 26.56 26.88
CA GLU A 98 -3.48 25.71 26.60
C GLU A 98 -3.34 24.98 25.27
N GLU A 99 -2.86 25.65 24.23
CA GLU A 99 -2.58 25.05 22.92
C GLU A 99 -1.46 24.00 23.00
N LEU A 100 -0.43 24.27 23.81
CA LEU A 100 0.64 23.30 24.10
C LEU A 100 0.09 22.07 24.83
N LYS A 101 -0.76 22.25 25.85
CA LYS A 101 -1.41 21.13 26.55
C LYS A 101 -2.30 20.31 25.62
N GLY A 102 -3.02 20.98 24.70
CA GLY A 102 -3.82 20.30 23.67
C GLY A 102 -2.95 19.49 22.70
N LEU A 103 -1.82 20.04 22.26
CA LEU A 103 -0.86 19.32 21.43
C LEU A 103 -0.27 18.09 22.15
N PHE A 104 0.07 18.23 23.43
CA PHE A 104 0.57 17.09 24.22
C PHE A 104 -0.50 16.01 24.46
N ALA A 105 -1.76 16.41 24.62
CA ALA A 105 -2.86 15.45 24.76
C ALA A 105 -3.10 14.65 23.46
N GLY A 106 -2.90 15.27 22.27
CA GLY A 106 -2.99 14.60 20.98
C GLY A 106 -1.73 13.83 20.55
N MET A 107 -0.67 13.82 21.38
CA MET A 107 0.56 13.04 21.07
C MET A 107 0.38 11.53 21.19
N GLY A 108 -0.73 11.07 21.79
CA GLY A 108 -1.04 9.66 21.90
C GLY A 108 -1.65 9.06 20.61
N GLU A 109 -2.00 9.91 19.64
CA GLU A 109 -2.65 9.50 18.40
C GLU A 109 -1.71 9.81 17.22
N SER A 110 -1.12 8.79 16.63
CA SER A 110 -0.18 8.93 15.51
C SER A 110 -0.88 9.01 14.16
N THR A 111 -2.13 8.54 14.08
CA THR A 111 -2.93 8.55 12.85
C THR A 111 -4.21 9.36 13.01
N ASP A 112 -4.83 9.73 11.89
CA ASP A 112 -6.15 10.34 11.88
C ASP A 112 -7.19 9.24 12.12
N ASP A 113 -8.11 9.41 13.08
CA ASP A 113 -9.13 8.43 13.51
C ASP A 113 -9.93 7.80 12.36
N ASP A 114 -10.11 8.56 11.27
CA ASP A 114 -10.83 8.13 10.07
C ASP A 114 -9.90 7.53 8.99
N ALA A 115 -8.60 7.37 9.26
CA ALA A 115 -7.63 6.89 8.28
C ALA A 115 -7.86 5.42 7.94
N ARG A 116 -8.09 5.15 6.65
CA ARG A 116 -8.23 3.76 6.19
C ARG A 116 -6.87 3.07 6.12
N PRO A 117 -6.77 1.79 6.53
CA PRO A 117 -5.52 1.04 6.52
C PRO A 117 -4.78 1.05 5.16
N GLU A 118 -5.51 1.04 4.04
CA GLU A 118 -4.91 1.11 2.71
C GLU A 118 -4.30 2.48 2.39
N ALA A 119 -4.86 3.56 2.94
CA ALA A 119 -4.33 4.91 2.77
C ALA A 119 -3.04 5.06 3.59
N LEU A 120 -3.04 4.59 4.83
CA LEU A 120 -1.85 4.50 5.68
C LEU A 120 -0.76 3.65 5.03
N LEU A 121 -1.11 2.45 4.51
CA LEU A 121 -0.17 1.60 3.80
C LEU A 121 0.50 2.32 2.64
N THR A 122 -0.29 3.01 1.81
CA THR A 122 0.22 3.74 0.65
C THR A 122 1.23 4.80 1.08
N GLU A 123 0.93 5.55 2.14
CA GLU A 123 1.82 6.59 2.66
C GLU A 123 3.09 6.00 3.28
N VAL A 124 2.97 4.92 4.04
CA VAL A 124 4.09 4.16 4.60
C VAL A 124 5.01 3.66 3.49
N LEU A 125 4.46 3.04 2.45
CA LEU A 125 5.25 2.51 1.33
C LEU A 125 5.99 3.63 0.59
N LEU A 126 5.35 4.79 0.40
CA LEU A 126 6.01 5.96 -0.19
C LEU A 126 7.17 6.47 0.68
N LYS A 127 6.98 6.56 2.00
CA LYS A 127 8.03 6.95 2.95
C LYS A 127 9.20 5.96 2.95
N LEU A 128 8.92 4.68 2.73
CA LEU A 128 9.93 3.62 2.61
C LEU A 128 10.59 3.56 1.22
N GLY A 129 10.12 4.36 0.25
CA GLY A 129 10.67 4.40 -1.10
C GLY A 129 10.19 3.28 -2.03
N PHE A 130 9.12 2.59 -1.67
CA PHE A 130 8.51 1.58 -2.53
C PHE A 130 7.78 2.20 -3.72
N SER A 131 7.71 1.45 -4.81
CA SER A 131 6.91 1.82 -5.97
C SER A 131 5.41 1.71 -5.66
N LEU A 132 4.61 2.63 -6.20
CA LEU A 132 3.15 2.53 -6.14
C LEU A 132 2.57 1.35 -6.95
N THR A 133 3.41 0.64 -7.70
CA THR A 133 3.04 -0.53 -8.50
C THR A 133 3.34 -1.85 -7.80
N GLU A 134 3.91 -1.83 -6.60
CA GLU A 134 4.18 -3.06 -5.83
C GLU A 134 2.89 -3.87 -5.60
N GLN A 135 3.04 -5.19 -5.63
CA GLN A 135 1.94 -6.09 -5.29
C GLN A 135 1.62 -5.95 -3.80
N VAL A 136 0.34 -5.77 -3.51
CA VAL A 136 -0.20 -5.68 -2.16
C VAL A 136 -1.30 -6.71 -2.02
N GLU A 137 -1.19 -7.58 -1.05
CA GLU A 137 -2.16 -8.60 -0.72
C GLU A 137 -2.61 -8.41 0.73
N ARG A 138 -3.91 -8.59 0.98
CA ARG A 138 -4.40 -8.72 2.35
C ARG A 138 -4.20 -10.15 2.81
N VAL A 139 -3.64 -10.31 3.98
CA VAL A 139 -3.36 -11.60 4.60
C VAL A 139 -3.95 -11.63 6.01
N ASP A 140 -4.46 -12.79 6.40
CA ASP A 140 -4.81 -13.05 7.80
C ASP A 140 -3.65 -13.79 8.45
N VAL A 141 -3.13 -13.23 9.54
CA VAL A 141 -2.05 -13.83 10.31
C VAL A 141 -2.54 -14.10 11.73
N ALA A 142 -2.85 -15.33 12.02
CA ALA A 142 -3.38 -15.76 13.32
C ALA A 142 -4.65 -14.96 13.75
N GLY A 143 -5.55 -14.68 12.79
CA GLY A 143 -6.79 -13.93 13.04
C GLY A 143 -6.59 -12.41 13.09
N LEU A 144 -5.43 -11.90 12.70
CA LEU A 144 -5.16 -10.46 12.58
C LEU A 144 -4.97 -10.08 11.11
N GLU A 145 -5.73 -9.09 10.65
CA GLU A 145 -5.61 -8.59 9.28
C GLU A 145 -4.30 -7.81 9.12
N ALA A 146 -3.53 -8.15 8.09
CA ALA A 146 -2.29 -7.50 7.72
C ALA A 146 -2.16 -7.37 6.20
N PHE A 147 -1.20 -6.57 5.76
CA PHE A 147 -0.85 -6.44 4.36
C PHE A 147 0.52 -7.08 4.11
N SER A 148 0.59 -7.91 3.08
CA SER A 148 1.83 -8.43 2.52
C SER A 148 2.17 -7.65 1.25
N VAL A 149 3.37 -7.10 1.18
CA VAL A 149 3.81 -6.26 0.07
C VAL A 149 5.06 -6.84 -0.56
N ALA A 150 5.16 -6.75 -1.89
CA ALA A 150 6.29 -7.22 -2.67
C ALA A 150 6.66 -8.69 -2.36
N GLY A 151 5.64 -9.58 -2.32
CA GLY A 151 5.84 -11.00 -2.06
C GLY A 151 6.30 -11.33 -0.63
N GLY A 152 5.89 -10.54 0.36
CA GLY A 152 6.24 -10.74 1.77
C GLY A 152 7.47 -9.96 2.24
N LEU A 153 8.09 -9.16 1.38
CA LEU A 153 9.24 -8.33 1.79
C LEU A 153 8.86 -7.36 2.91
N VAL A 154 7.64 -6.81 2.86
CA VAL A 154 7.07 -6.02 3.96
C VAL A 154 5.77 -6.67 4.41
N VAL A 155 5.62 -6.82 5.71
CA VAL A 155 4.34 -7.16 6.36
C VAL A 155 3.92 -5.96 7.20
N ALA A 156 2.68 -5.50 7.04
CA ALA A 156 2.19 -4.31 7.73
C ALA A 156 0.86 -4.57 8.43
N CYS A 157 0.81 -4.30 9.74
CA CYS A 157 -0.39 -4.29 10.57
C CYS A 157 -0.76 -2.84 10.85
N LEU A 158 -1.82 -2.35 10.19
CA LEU A 158 -2.20 -0.94 10.16
C LEU A 158 -3.61 -0.68 10.68
N ASN A 159 -4.05 -1.48 11.64
CA ASN A 159 -5.31 -1.28 12.35
C ASN A 159 -5.01 -0.87 13.79
N GLU A 160 -5.21 0.39 14.11
CA GLU A 160 -4.99 0.96 15.45
C GLU A 160 -6.05 0.54 16.47
N HIS A 161 -7.25 0.19 16.00
CA HIS A 161 -8.37 -0.16 16.87
C HIS A 161 -8.29 -1.59 17.42
N VAL A 162 -7.44 -2.43 16.85
CA VAL A 162 -7.25 -3.82 17.26
C VAL A 162 -5.85 -4.00 17.84
N LYS A 163 -5.78 -4.12 19.16
CA LYS A 163 -4.52 -4.42 19.85
C LYS A 163 -4.07 -5.85 19.50
N PRO A 164 -2.90 -6.02 18.85
CA PRO A 164 -2.39 -7.36 18.54
C PRO A 164 -1.93 -8.07 19.82
N THR A 165 -2.07 -9.38 19.85
CA THR A 165 -1.46 -10.21 20.89
C THR A 165 0.00 -10.51 20.55
N LEU A 166 0.80 -10.86 21.56
CA LEU A 166 2.20 -11.26 21.34
C LEU A 166 2.30 -12.49 20.41
N GLU A 167 1.34 -13.41 20.48
CA GLU A 167 1.29 -14.59 19.64
C GLU A 167 1.07 -14.21 18.16
N GLN A 168 0.16 -13.28 17.89
CA GLN A 168 -0.09 -12.77 16.55
C GLN A 168 1.12 -12.04 15.98
N LEU A 169 1.78 -11.21 16.78
CA LEU A 169 3.01 -10.52 16.38
C LEU A 169 4.15 -11.50 16.08
N ARG A 170 4.30 -12.56 16.88
CA ARG A 170 5.25 -13.66 16.61
C ARG A 170 4.93 -14.38 15.31
N ALA A 171 3.65 -14.64 15.04
CA ALA A 171 3.23 -15.24 13.79
C ALA A 171 3.59 -14.37 12.56
N MET A 172 3.51 -13.04 12.70
CA MET A 172 3.96 -12.12 11.65
C MET A 172 5.48 -12.14 11.46
N VAL A 173 6.25 -12.18 12.54
CA VAL A 173 7.72 -12.29 12.49
C VAL A 173 8.14 -13.63 11.87
N ALA A 174 7.40 -14.73 12.17
CA ALA A 174 7.64 -16.05 11.62
C ALA A 174 7.40 -16.16 10.09
N LEU A 175 6.78 -15.17 9.47
CA LEU A 175 6.72 -15.04 8.00
C LEU A 175 8.06 -14.59 7.42
N GLU A 176 9.04 -14.26 8.26
CA GLU A 176 10.39 -13.79 7.89
C GLU A 176 10.37 -12.59 6.90
N PRO A 177 9.56 -11.55 7.14
CA PRO A 177 9.59 -10.39 6.28
C PRO A 177 10.94 -9.67 6.42
N GLY A 178 11.39 -8.98 5.36
CA GLY A 178 12.52 -8.07 5.48
C GLY A 178 12.22 -6.91 6.43
N ARG A 179 10.95 -6.48 6.47
CA ARG A 179 10.46 -5.43 7.37
C ARG A 179 9.06 -5.72 7.88
N LEU A 180 8.86 -5.54 9.18
CA LEU A 180 7.55 -5.54 9.83
C LEU A 180 7.16 -4.09 10.19
N VAL A 181 5.98 -3.67 9.78
CA VAL A 181 5.42 -2.36 10.09
C VAL A 181 4.23 -2.53 11.02
N VAL A 182 4.21 -1.83 12.14
CA VAL A 182 3.09 -1.83 13.10
C VAL A 182 2.81 -0.38 13.48
N LEU A 183 1.53 0.01 13.56
CA LEU A 183 1.17 1.33 14.07
C LEU A 183 1.53 1.44 15.55
N GLU A 184 2.06 2.59 15.95
CA GLU A 184 2.36 2.87 17.37
C GLU A 184 1.10 2.76 18.22
N ASP A 185 -0.01 3.30 17.73
CA ASP A 185 -1.30 3.31 18.43
C ASP A 185 -1.91 1.92 18.60
N ALA A 186 -1.55 0.95 17.75
CA ALA A 186 -2.00 -0.43 17.91
C ALA A 186 -1.52 -1.08 19.20
N PHE A 187 -0.41 -0.62 19.78
CA PHE A 187 0.07 -1.12 21.08
C PHE A 187 -0.77 -0.61 22.26
N GLN A 188 -1.54 0.47 22.09
CA GLN A 188 -2.40 1.04 23.12
C GLN A 188 -1.64 1.30 24.44
N GLY A 189 -0.41 1.83 24.34
CA GLY A 189 0.45 2.13 25.48
C GLY A 189 1.09 0.92 26.17
N ASP A 190 1.07 -0.27 25.54
CA ASP A 190 1.70 -1.46 26.09
C ASP A 190 3.17 -1.57 25.69
N ASP A 191 4.04 -0.89 26.46
CA ASP A 191 5.48 -0.88 26.22
C ASP A 191 6.11 -2.28 26.36
N VAL A 192 5.50 -3.15 27.18
CA VAL A 192 5.98 -4.54 27.36
C VAL A 192 5.77 -5.34 26.08
N LEU A 193 4.59 -5.22 25.47
CA LEU A 193 4.27 -5.85 24.19
C LEU A 193 5.22 -5.36 23.09
N LYS A 194 5.42 -4.05 22.99
CA LYS A 194 6.34 -3.42 22.03
C LYS A 194 7.78 -3.91 22.24
N THR A 195 8.28 -3.93 23.48
CA THR A 195 9.62 -4.40 23.80
C THR A 195 9.81 -5.87 23.41
N ASN A 196 8.82 -6.72 23.70
CA ASN A 196 8.85 -8.12 23.31
C ASN A 196 8.91 -8.29 21.78
N LEU A 197 8.13 -7.49 21.03
CA LEU A 197 8.19 -7.50 19.57
C LEU A 197 9.56 -7.09 19.03
N VAL A 198 10.17 -6.04 19.59
CA VAL A 198 11.53 -5.60 19.22
C VAL A 198 12.55 -6.73 19.40
N GLN A 199 12.46 -7.45 20.51
CA GLN A 199 13.34 -8.60 20.79
C GLN A 199 13.11 -9.74 19.79
N GLU A 200 11.86 -10.06 19.50
CA GLU A 200 11.48 -11.09 18.54
C GLU A 200 11.99 -10.77 17.14
N CYS A 201 11.75 -9.55 16.65
CA CYS A 201 12.24 -9.08 15.35
C CYS A 201 13.78 -9.17 15.27
N ARG A 202 14.49 -8.73 16.31
CA ARG A 202 15.96 -8.83 16.36
C ARG A 202 16.47 -10.26 16.28
N SER A 203 15.80 -11.20 16.96
CA SER A 203 16.21 -12.60 16.95
C SER A 203 16.04 -13.27 15.59
N HIS A 204 15.10 -12.78 14.78
CA HIS A 204 14.81 -13.29 13.43
C HIS A 204 15.41 -12.42 12.30
N GLY A 205 16.14 -11.36 12.63
CA GLY A 205 16.74 -10.47 11.62
C GLY A 205 15.73 -9.63 10.85
N VAL A 206 14.52 -9.44 11.40
CA VAL A 206 13.44 -8.63 10.84
C VAL A 206 13.62 -7.17 11.26
N ASP A 207 13.55 -6.24 10.30
CA ASP A 207 13.59 -4.81 10.59
C ASP A 207 12.20 -4.34 11.04
N LEU A 208 12.08 -3.87 12.29
CA LEU A 208 10.84 -3.35 12.83
C LEU A 208 10.75 -1.84 12.61
N TRP A 209 9.64 -1.39 12.05
CA TRP A 209 9.28 0.02 11.96
C TRP A 209 7.92 0.26 12.60
N THR A 210 7.87 1.13 13.61
CA THR A 210 6.62 1.62 14.20
C THR A 210 6.28 2.98 13.58
N ALA A 211 5.07 3.09 13.04
CA ALA A 211 4.58 4.27 12.31
C ALA A 211 3.57 5.06 13.15
#